data_354e0e6fd99b6daf15b7439c8baeb543
#
_entry.id   354e0e6fd99b6daf15b7439c8baeb543
#
_cell.length_a   1.000
_cell.length_b   1.000
_cell.length_c   1.000
_cell.angle_alpha   90.00
_cell.angle_beta   90.00
_cell.angle_gamma   90.00
#
_symmetry.space_group_name_H-M   'P 1'
#
loop_
_entity.id
_entity.type
_entity.pdbx_description
1 polymer ?
#
loop_
_entity_poly.entity_id
_entity_poly.type
_entity_poly.pdbx_seq_one_letter_code
_entity_poly.pdbx_strand_id
1 'polypeptide(L)'
;MSRLFTFLCLSLLFNLAQAQLPTPEYKKGQAILSGTIANYNPDDNLIFKIGAPNIVMGTAETLYPTVEADGSFTINIPLYHSAQVRMIIGNADLVILLSPEKETNVTINLSNLPGKQFVYSGQYATINNEWCQPELITKIPPVYRDGDLLDSIAGISANEFKERCINQYKQYIAHNNTQSQFSEDTRTLANLSCAFDCLENLQATHYCLQTAYQKKENITREQAFAAFLDIHLPDDFHNYLKDFPVNHPLALYCYNYRNVVTNFLYDTHYDPLSMEKYLLENAPLTKEEQTLIHQYEAAFKAGVIFRQQNDLMTLIRKYTKERDDCNWKIFSEAKKRLGHILQDSTCLPVDYIRAIYMRSSLYNLQPLTSRQEIMASEITNPIFIGIIQDMNRQMQPRKKATTKKYTICEAPQVAEEELLDALIARHKGKVQFIDFCATWCGGCRQIIKEYEPLKKDISEDKVAFIYLTGPSSIKKTWEILIEDIAGEHYWLDKEQWEYLWTHFQMTGLPMYLLIDKQGNIVKRFTHITAKELKDLLEQEINKI
;
A
#
# COMPACT_ATOMS: atom_id res chain seq x y z
N MET A 1 40.14 -66.15 30.73
CA MET A 1 38.73 -65.73 30.49
C MET A 1 38.66 -64.22 30.71
N SER A 2 38.85 -63.45 29.65
CA SER A 2 38.83 -62.00 29.67
C SER A 2 37.59 -61.52 28.85
N ARG A 3 36.67 -60.86 29.51
CA ARG A 3 35.55 -60.27 28.85
C ARG A 3 35.92 -58.84 28.45
N LEU A 4 36.09 -58.62 27.14
CA LEU A 4 36.17 -57.32 26.54
C LEU A 4 34.76 -56.65 26.58
N PHE A 5 34.67 -55.55 27.31
CA PHE A 5 33.52 -54.66 27.23
C PHE A 5 33.79 -53.65 26.12
N THR A 6 33.11 -53.82 25.01
CA THR A 6 33.13 -52.85 23.92
C THR A 6 32.08 -51.75 24.23
N PHE A 7 32.52 -50.57 24.62
CA PHE A 7 31.69 -49.38 24.73
C PHE A 7 31.34 -48.89 23.32
N LEU A 8 30.11 -49.11 22.92
CA LEU A 8 29.53 -48.50 21.71
C LEU A 8 29.13 -47.06 22.06
N CYS A 9 29.97 -46.08 21.74
CA CYS A 9 29.57 -44.66 21.72
C CYS A 9 28.62 -44.46 20.56
N LEU A 10 27.29 -44.49 20.82
CA LEU A 10 26.30 -43.90 19.93
C LEU A 10 26.45 -42.38 20.01
N SER A 11 27.25 -41.81 19.12
CA SER A 11 27.18 -40.39 18.81
C SER A 11 25.86 -40.15 18.09
N LEU A 12 24.83 -39.74 18.83
CA LEU A 12 23.65 -39.09 18.31
C LEU A 12 24.09 -37.76 17.66
N LEU A 13 24.44 -37.83 16.38
CA LEU A 13 24.48 -36.67 15.52
C LEU A 13 23.03 -36.16 15.42
N PHE A 14 22.66 -35.29 16.35
CA PHE A 14 21.60 -34.33 16.08
C PHE A 14 22.12 -33.45 14.94
N ASN A 15 21.87 -33.88 13.70
CA ASN A 15 21.73 -32.94 12.59
C ASN A 15 20.52 -32.07 12.94
N LEU A 16 20.77 -30.98 13.64
CA LEU A 16 19.94 -29.82 13.55
C LEU A 16 20.02 -29.40 12.07
N ALA A 17 19.19 -30.00 11.24
CA ALA A 17 18.86 -29.42 9.96
C ALA A 17 18.39 -28.00 10.31
N GLN A 18 19.22 -26.99 10.06
CA GLN A 18 18.79 -25.61 10.12
C GLN A 18 17.61 -25.54 9.16
N ALA A 19 16.42 -25.34 9.72
CA ALA A 19 15.19 -25.31 8.94
C ALA A 19 15.31 -24.11 7.99
N GLN A 20 15.59 -24.40 6.74
CA GLN A 20 15.65 -23.40 5.69
C GLN A 20 14.25 -22.81 5.51
N LEU A 21 14.17 -21.48 5.40
CA LEU A 21 12.90 -20.77 5.22
C LEU A 21 12.16 -21.34 3.99
N PRO A 22 10.94 -21.87 4.16
CA PRO A 22 10.22 -22.49 3.05
C PRO A 22 9.85 -21.44 1.97
N THR A 23 9.73 -21.88 0.72
CA THR A 23 9.16 -21.03 -0.32
C THR A 23 7.75 -20.57 0.11
N PRO A 24 7.40 -19.27 -0.06
CA PRO A 24 6.07 -18.79 0.28
C PRO A 24 4.98 -19.53 -0.50
N GLU A 25 3.93 -19.93 0.19
CA GLU A 25 2.77 -20.61 -0.37
C GLU A 25 1.50 -19.80 -0.13
N TYR A 26 0.52 -19.94 -1.01
CA TYR A 26 -0.79 -19.33 -0.80
C TYR A 26 -1.47 -19.94 0.44
N LYS A 27 -1.68 -19.11 1.43
CA LYS A 27 -2.43 -19.44 2.63
C LYS A 27 -3.14 -18.20 3.15
N LYS A 28 -4.44 -18.06 2.86
CA LYS A 28 -5.24 -16.97 3.39
C LYS A 28 -5.55 -17.22 4.86
N GLY A 29 -5.26 -16.25 5.72
CA GLY A 29 -5.56 -16.34 7.15
C GLY A 29 -5.22 -15.06 7.90
N GLN A 30 -5.42 -15.09 9.22
CA GLN A 30 -5.02 -14.00 10.11
C GLN A 30 -3.70 -14.36 10.78
N ALA A 31 -2.68 -13.53 10.64
CA ALA A 31 -1.53 -13.58 11.53
C ALA A 31 -1.88 -12.84 12.82
N ILE A 32 -1.48 -13.38 13.97
CA ILE A 32 -1.74 -12.76 15.27
C ILE A 32 -0.43 -12.11 15.74
N LEU A 33 -0.44 -10.80 15.92
CA LEU A 33 0.64 -10.07 16.59
C LEU A 33 0.14 -9.62 17.95
N SER A 34 0.75 -10.12 19.00
CA SER A 34 0.46 -9.75 20.38
C SER A 34 1.73 -9.20 21.04
N GLY A 35 1.58 -8.47 22.14
CA GLY A 35 2.75 -7.99 22.86
C GLY A 35 2.47 -6.97 23.93
N THR A 36 3.56 -6.37 24.46
CA THR A 36 3.51 -5.32 25.48
C THR A 36 4.45 -4.19 25.12
N ILE A 37 4.04 -2.96 25.42
CA ILE A 37 4.86 -1.76 25.31
C ILE A 37 5.30 -1.36 26.71
N ALA A 38 6.58 -1.45 26.98
CA ALA A 38 7.14 -1.09 28.28
C ALA A 38 7.00 0.42 28.54
N ASN A 39 6.61 0.77 29.76
CA ASN A 39 6.40 2.15 30.20
C ASN A 39 5.35 2.91 29.36
N TYR A 40 4.35 2.19 28.85
CA TYR A 40 3.26 2.80 28.09
C TYR A 40 2.47 3.77 28.97
N ASN A 41 2.20 4.95 28.40
CA ASN A 41 1.28 5.91 29.00
C ASN A 41 0.19 6.26 27.97
N PRO A 42 -1.09 6.02 28.26
CA PRO A 42 -2.18 6.33 27.34
C PRO A 42 -2.23 7.79 26.85
N ASP A 43 -1.69 8.72 27.63
CA ASP A 43 -1.68 10.15 27.28
C ASP A 43 -0.59 10.54 26.26
N ASP A 44 0.34 9.64 25.93
CA ASP A 44 1.50 9.95 25.07
C ASP A 44 1.18 10.06 23.57
N ASN A 45 -0.07 9.94 23.14
CA ASN A 45 -0.48 9.97 21.71
C ASN A 45 0.42 9.10 20.81
N LEU A 46 0.77 7.91 21.25
CA LEU A 46 1.66 7.00 20.54
C LEU A 46 1.06 6.58 19.19
N ILE A 47 1.72 6.92 18.10
CA ILE A 47 1.34 6.41 16.78
C ILE A 47 1.73 4.93 16.72
N PHE A 48 0.75 4.04 16.56
CA PHE A 48 1.00 2.62 16.32
C PHE A 48 0.16 2.14 15.14
N LYS A 49 0.81 1.77 14.04
CA LYS A 49 0.12 1.28 12.82
C LYS A 49 0.90 0.16 12.16
N ILE A 50 0.15 -0.73 11.50
CA ILE A 50 0.65 -1.91 10.80
C ILE A 50 0.07 -1.92 9.39
N GLY A 51 0.92 -2.13 8.39
CA GLY A 51 0.50 -2.22 7.00
C GLY A 51 0.38 -3.68 6.55
N ALA A 52 -0.84 -4.23 6.52
CA ALA A 52 -1.11 -5.57 5.99
C ALA A 52 -0.98 -5.59 4.46
N PRO A 53 0.04 -6.27 3.87
CA PRO A 53 0.30 -6.21 2.45
C PRO A 53 -0.69 -7.08 1.65
N ASN A 54 -1.15 -6.54 0.52
CA ASN A 54 -1.73 -7.33 -0.56
C ASN A 54 -0.90 -7.10 -1.82
N ILE A 55 -0.11 -8.09 -2.18
CA ILE A 55 0.86 -7.94 -3.27
C ILE A 55 0.17 -7.72 -4.63
N VAL A 56 -0.94 -8.37 -4.92
CA VAL A 56 -1.68 -8.19 -6.17
C VAL A 56 -2.27 -6.79 -6.25
N MET A 57 -2.84 -6.29 -5.14
CA MET A 57 -3.41 -4.94 -5.10
C MET A 57 -2.36 -3.84 -5.05
N GLY A 58 -1.12 -4.16 -4.67
CA GLY A 58 -0.03 -3.18 -4.51
C GLY A 58 -0.28 -2.17 -3.39
N THR A 59 -1.25 -2.43 -2.53
CA THR A 59 -1.61 -1.60 -1.37
C THR A 59 -1.37 -2.38 -0.10
N ALA A 60 -1.15 -1.67 1.00
CA ALA A 60 -1.23 -2.25 2.33
C ALA A 60 -2.46 -1.68 3.03
N GLU A 61 -3.28 -2.53 3.61
CA GLU A 61 -4.33 -2.11 4.51
C GLU A 61 -3.66 -1.64 5.81
N THR A 62 -3.94 -0.40 6.23
CA THR A 62 -3.36 0.12 7.47
C THR A 62 -4.24 -0.25 8.64
N LEU A 63 -3.69 -0.98 9.58
CA LEU A 63 -4.33 -1.41 10.82
C LEU A 63 -3.76 -0.62 11.99
N TYR A 64 -4.61 -0.33 12.96
CA TYR A 64 -4.25 0.41 14.17
C TYR A 64 -4.50 -0.46 15.39
N PRO A 65 -3.44 -1.01 16.03
CA PRO A 65 -3.61 -1.81 17.26
C PRO A 65 -4.19 -0.97 18.39
N THR A 66 -5.19 -1.49 19.08
CA THR A 66 -5.64 -0.93 20.36
C THR A 66 -4.66 -1.37 21.44
N VAL A 67 -4.08 -0.40 22.15
CA VAL A 67 -3.18 -0.65 23.29
C VAL A 67 -3.97 -0.44 24.58
N GLU A 68 -3.97 -1.46 25.44
CA GLU A 68 -4.63 -1.39 26.75
C GLU A 68 -3.82 -0.53 27.74
N ALA A 69 -4.43 -0.13 28.84
CA ALA A 69 -3.80 0.77 29.82
C ALA A 69 -2.51 0.20 30.43
N ASP A 70 -2.35 -1.11 30.44
CA ASP A 70 -1.13 -1.80 30.90
C ASP A 70 -0.05 -1.95 29.81
N GLY A 71 -0.30 -1.38 28.62
CA GLY A 71 0.58 -1.45 27.45
C GLY A 71 0.46 -2.73 26.64
N SER A 72 -0.46 -3.64 26.99
CA SER A 72 -0.69 -4.85 26.21
C SER A 72 -1.50 -4.56 24.96
N PHE A 73 -1.29 -5.37 23.90
CA PHE A 73 -2.06 -5.30 22.66
C PHE A 73 -2.13 -6.65 21.97
N THR A 74 -3.16 -6.83 21.16
CA THR A 74 -3.31 -7.96 20.23
C THR A 74 -4.01 -7.47 18.97
N ILE A 75 -3.47 -7.84 17.80
CA ILE A 75 -4.06 -7.50 16.52
C ILE A 75 -4.02 -8.67 15.55
N ASN A 76 -5.10 -8.83 14.80
CA ASN A 76 -5.22 -9.79 13.71
C ASN A 76 -4.90 -9.11 12.38
N ILE A 77 -3.91 -9.64 11.65
CA ILE A 77 -3.39 -9.07 10.42
C ILE A 77 -3.74 -10.01 9.26
N PRO A 78 -4.60 -9.59 8.32
CA PRO A 78 -4.98 -10.43 7.19
C PRO A 78 -3.80 -10.60 6.23
N LEU A 79 -3.43 -11.85 5.95
CA LEU A 79 -2.36 -12.21 5.03
C LEU A 79 -2.82 -13.30 4.06
N TYR A 80 -2.22 -13.33 2.87
CA TYR A 80 -2.43 -14.36 1.85
C TYR A 80 -1.26 -15.34 1.73
N HIS A 81 -0.16 -15.04 2.35
CA HIS A 81 1.06 -15.85 2.48
C HIS A 81 1.91 -15.28 3.60
N SER A 82 2.95 -16.01 4.01
CA SER A 82 3.95 -15.46 4.93
C SER A 82 4.69 -14.31 4.25
N ALA A 83 4.78 -13.15 4.90
CA ALA A 83 5.34 -11.94 4.31
C ALA A 83 5.89 -10.98 5.39
N GLN A 84 6.80 -10.12 4.98
CA GLN A 84 7.19 -8.96 5.77
C GLN A 84 6.05 -7.94 5.80
N VAL A 85 5.71 -7.50 7.00
CA VAL A 85 4.66 -6.54 7.32
C VAL A 85 5.33 -5.30 7.91
N ARG A 86 5.00 -4.11 7.39
CA ARG A 86 5.55 -2.87 7.92
C ARG A 86 4.86 -2.50 9.23
N MET A 87 5.64 -2.22 10.25
CA MET A 87 5.19 -1.75 11.56
C MET A 87 5.80 -0.38 11.85
N ILE A 88 4.96 0.58 12.23
CA ILE A 88 5.39 1.91 12.67
C ILE A 88 4.88 2.10 14.09
N ILE A 89 5.78 2.37 15.02
CA ILE A 89 5.45 2.68 16.41
C ILE A 89 6.34 3.80 16.94
N GLY A 90 5.73 4.91 17.33
CA GLY A 90 6.45 6.13 17.62
C GLY A 90 7.33 6.54 16.44
N ASN A 91 8.64 6.65 16.67
CA ASN A 91 9.63 6.97 15.63
C ASN A 91 10.25 5.73 14.96
N ALA A 92 9.89 4.52 15.39
CA ALA A 92 10.41 3.29 14.81
C ALA A 92 9.58 2.90 13.57
N ASP A 93 10.28 2.61 12.47
CA ASP A 93 9.71 2.17 11.18
C ASP A 93 10.49 0.94 10.73
N LEU A 94 9.88 -0.22 10.87
CA LEU A 94 10.52 -1.51 10.62
C LEU A 94 9.58 -2.48 9.91
N VAL A 95 10.13 -3.60 9.43
CA VAL A 95 9.36 -4.72 8.91
C VAL A 95 9.54 -5.93 9.81
N ILE A 96 8.46 -6.70 9.97
CA ILE A 96 8.42 -7.94 10.73
C ILE A 96 7.89 -9.06 9.85
N LEU A 97 8.46 -10.25 9.95
CA LEU A 97 8.01 -11.41 9.20
C LEU A 97 6.89 -12.11 9.97
N LEU A 98 5.73 -12.25 9.34
CA LEU A 98 4.54 -12.88 9.90
C LEU A 98 4.00 -13.97 8.99
N SER A 99 3.24 -14.90 9.55
CA SER A 99 2.59 -15.99 8.82
C SER A 99 1.11 -16.10 9.17
N PRO A 100 0.25 -16.39 8.16
CA PRO A 100 -1.16 -16.68 8.42
C PRO A 100 -1.35 -17.81 9.44
N GLU A 101 -2.34 -17.66 10.34
CA GLU A 101 -2.69 -18.62 11.37
C GLU A 101 -1.57 -18.94 12.37
N LYS A 102 -0.60 -18.04 12.49
CA LYS A 102 0.49 -18.15 13.47
C LYS A 102 0.53 -16.90 14.34
N GLU A 103 1.02 -17.11 15.56
CA GLU A 103 1.21 -16.05 16.54
C GLU A 103 2.68 -15.65 16.61
N THR A 104 2.90 -14.35 16.67
CA THR A 104 4.19 -13.71 17.01
C THR A 104 3.92 -12.77 18.17
N ASN A 105 4.71 -12.90 19.24
CA ASN A 105 4.65 -11.99 20.37
C ASN A 105 5.86 -11.06 20.37
N VAL A 106 5.67 -9.80 20.76
CA VAL A 106 6.76 -8.81 20.84
C VAL A 106 6.70 -7.99 22.13
N THR A 107 7.85 -7.91 22.81
CA THR A 107 8.06 -6.92 23.88
C THR A 107 8.73 -5.72 23.29
N ILE A 108 8.14 -4.54 23.45
CA ILE A 108 8.59 -3.27 22.88
C ILE A 108 9.07 -2.36 23.99
N ASN A 109 10.30 -1.88 23.90
CA ASN A 109 10.83 -0.84 24.78
C ASN A 109 11.57 0.21 23.95
N LEU A 110 10.86 1.27 23.59
CA LEU A 110 11.38 2.34 22.73
C LEU A 110 12.53 3.16 23.37
N SER A 111 12.71 3.04 24.68
CA SER A 111 13.81 3.69 25.41
C SER A 111 15.13 2.92 25.33
N ASN A 112 15.11 1.67 24.85
CA ASN A 112 16.32 0.87 24.69
C ASN A 112 17.14 1.31 23.47
N LEU A 113 18.41 0.93 23.46
CA LEU A 113 19.30 1.11 22.32
C LEU A 113 18.78 0.36 21.07
N PRO A 114 19.09 0.85 19.86
CA PRO A 114 18.80 0.12 18.62
C PRO A 114 19.24 -1.36 18.71
N GLY A 115 18.43 -2.27 18.16
CA GLY A 115 18.65 -3.71 18.26
C GLY A 115 18.11 -4.37 19.54
N LYS A 116 17.79 -3.58 20.58
CA LYS A 116 17.21 -4.06 21.85
C LYS A 116 15.81 -3.50 22.13
N GLN A 117 15.28 -2.72 21.22
CA GLN A 117 13.96 -2.10 21.37
C GLN A 117 12.82 -3.08 21.20
N PHE A 118 13.05 -4.15 20.42
CA PHE A 118 12.06 -5.16 20.08
C PHE A 118 12.61 -6.54 20.40
N VAL A 119 11.85 -7.34 21.14
CA VAL A 119 12.20 -8.73 21.46
C VAL A 119 11.03 -9.62 21.06
N TYR A 120 11.24 -10.45 20.05
CA TYR A 120 10.21 -11.31 19.49
C TYR A 120 10.30 -12.74 20.02
N SER A 121 9.12 -13.38 20.16
CA SER A 121 8.96 -14.80 20.41
C SER A 121 7.86 -15.39 19.53
N GLY A 122 7.79 -16.71 19.42
CA GLY A 122 6.82 -17.39 18.54
C GLY A 122 7.34 -17.57 17.11
N GLN A 123 6.43 -17.47 16.13
CA GLN A 123 6.77 -17.73 14.73
C GLN A 123 7.78 -16.70 14.18
N TYR A 124 8.81 -17.16 13.50
CA TYR A 124 9.88 -16.33 12.93
C TYR A 124 10.65 -15.45 13.93
N ALA A 125 10.62 -15.80 15.24
CA ALA A 125 11.29 -15.01 16.27
C ALA A 125 12.78 -14.79 15.98
N THR A 126 13.51 -15.81 15.53
CA THR A 126 14.93 -15.69 15.18
C THR A 126 15.15 -14.62 14.11
N ILE A 127 14.42 -14.69 12.99
CA ILE A 127 14.55 -13.75 11.89
C ILE A 127 14.19 -12.34 12.35
N ASN A 128 13.07 -12.17 13.06
CA ASN A 128 12.60 -10.85 13.51
C ASN A 128 13.55 -10.20 14.53
N ASN A 129 14.16 -10.99 15.44
CA ASN A 129 15.16 -10.49 16.39
C ASN A 129 16.46 -10.09 15.69
N GLU A 130 16.93 -10.93 14.76
CA GLU A 130 18.14 -10.67 13.99
C GLU A 130 17.97 -9.49 13.03
N TRP A 131 16.77 -9.31 12.45
CA TRP A 131 16.45 -8.20 11.54
C TRP A 131 16.61 -6.82 12.17
N CYS A 132 16.40 -6.72 13.47
CA CYS A 132 16.52 -5.47 14.21
C CYS A 132 17.96 -5.14 14.61
N GLN A 133 18.94 -6.02 14.37
CA GLN A 133 20.32 -5.80 14.80
C GLN A 133 21.04 -4.80 13.87
N PRO A 134 21.77 -3.83 14.42
CA PRO A 134 22.42 -2.78 13.64
C PRO A 134 23.58 -3.28 12.76
N GLU A 135 24.13 -4.46 13.05
CA GLU A 135 25.21 -5.07 12.26
C GLU A 135 24.71 -5.69 10.95
N LEU A 136 23.40 -5.93 10.83
CA LEU A 136 22.78 -6.47 9.61
C LEU A 136 22.28 -5.33 8.72
N ILE A 137 22.74 -5.25 7.49
CA ILE A 137 22.24 -4.29 6.52
C ILE A 137 20.99 -4.86 5.85
N THR A 138 19.83 -4.34 6.22
CA THR A 138 18.53 -4.80 5.72
C THR A 138 17.89 -3.84 4.73
N LYS A 139 18.52 -2.65 4.52
CA LYS A 139 17.95 -1.58 3.69
C LYS A 139 19.05 -0.75 3.04
N ILE A 140 18.84 -0.40 1.77
CA ILE A 140 19.60 0.65 1.07
C ILE A 140 18.71 1.91 1.01
N PRO A 141 19.17 3.04 1.54
CA PRO A 141 18.35 4.25 1.51
C PRO A 141 18.09 4.73 0.07
N PRO A 142 16.91 5.31 -0.21
CA PRO A 142 16.65 5.93 -1.49
C PRO A 142 17.57 7.13 -1.70
N VAL A 143 18.33 7.13 -2.79
CA VAL A 143 19.33 8.17 -3.11
C VAL A 143 18.70 9.57 -3.13
N TYR A 144 17.49 9.71 -3.66
CA TYR A 144 16.79 11.00 -3.76
C TYR A 144 16.35 11.60 -2.41
N ARG A 145 16.48 10.85 -1.30
CA ARG A 145 16.18 11.31 0.07
C ARG A 145 17.41 11.62 0.89
N ASP A 146 18.59 11.31 0.38
CA ASP A 146 19.87 11.51 1.05
C ASP A 146 20.61 12.69 0.45
N GLY A 147 20.76 13.77 1.23
CA GLY A 147 21.38 15.00 0.76
C GLY A 147 22.83 14.83 0.34
N ASP A 148 23.62 14.03 1.06
CA ASP A 148 25.03 13.80 0.79
C ASP A 148 25.21 12.90 -0.45
N LEU A 149 24.35 11.89 -0.60
CA LEU A 149 24.33 11.06 -1.80
C LEU A 149 23.95 11.86 -3.03
N LEU A 150 22.93 12.74 -2.96
CA LEU A 150 22.57 13.63 -4.06
C LEU A 150 23.71 14.53 -4.48
N ASP A 151 24.44 15.12 -3.54
CA ASP A 151 25.61 15.96 -3.85
C ASP A 151 26.70 15.16 -4.57
N SER A 152 26.90 13.91 -4.18
CA SER A 152 27.91 13.04 -4.77
C SER A 152 27.61 12.60 -6.21
N ILE A 153 26.35 12.64 -6.63
CA ILE A 153 25.90 12.21 -7.98
C ILE A 153 25.62 13.39 -8.92
N ALA A 154 25.77 14.62 -8.45
CA ALA A 154 25.47 15.80 -9.25
C ALA A 154 26.45 15.96 -10.43
N GLY A 155 25.95 15.69 -11.65
CA GLY A 155 26.69 15.81 -12.90
C GLY A 155 27.35 14.53 -13.40
N ILE A 156 27.11 13.36 -12.78
CA ILE A 156 27.54 12.07 -13.33
C ILE A 156 26.56 11.56 -14.39
N SER A 157 27.02 10.65 -15.24
CA SER A 157 26.19 9.97 -16.23
C SER A 157 25.27 8.92 -15.60
N ALA A 158 24.20 8.53 -16.32
CA ALA A 158 23.31 7.46 -15.91
C ALA A 158 24.04 6.10 -15.72
N ASN A 159 25.01 5.80 -16.58
CA ASN A 159 25.82 4.58 -16.46
C ASN A 159 26.72 4.63 -15.21
N GLU A 160 27.35 5.76 -14.94
CA GLU A 160 28.15 5.92 -13.73
C GLU A 160 27.32 5.83 -12.46
N PHE A 161 26.10 6.40 -12.45
CA PHE A 161 25.15 6.22 -11.37
C PHE A 161 24.77 4.76 -11.17
N LYS A 162 24.46 4.05 -12.27
CA LYS A 162 24.17 2.61 -12.25
C LYS A 162 25.30 1.81 -11.61
N GLU A 163 26.54 2.03 -12.05
CA GLU A 163 27.71 1.35 -11.50
C GLU A 163 27.91 1.62 -10.00
N ARG A 164 27.70 2.86 -9.55
CA ARG A 164 27.78 3.21 -8.12
C ARG A 164 26.73 2.45 -7.29
N CYS A 165 25.47 2.43 -7.73
CA CYS A 165 24.41 1.69 -7.04
C CYS A 165 24.72 0.18 -6.96
N ILE A 166 25.16 -0.42 -8.06
CA ILE A 166 25.49 -1.86 -8.11
C ILE A 166 26.71 -2.16 -7.22
N ASN A 167 27.74 -1.30 -7.21
CA ASN A 167 28.91 -1.49 -6.36
C ASN A 167 28.56 -1.36 -4.87
N GLN A 168 27.72 -0.40 -4.49
CA GLN A 168 27.23 -0.27 -3.12
C GLN A 168 26.45 -1.53 -2.69
N TYR A 169 25.54 -2.02 -3.52
CA TYR A 169 24.80 -3.25 -3.29
C TYR A 169 25.74 -4.44 -3.07
N LYS A 170 26.75 -4.63 -3.93
CA LYS A 170 27.76 -5.70 -3.79
C LYS A 170 28.53 -5.61 -2.47
N GLN A 171 28.87 -4.41 -2.02
CA GLN A 171 29.52 -4.20 -0.73
C GLN A 171 28.63 -4.60 0.44
N TYR A 172 27.33 -4.28 0.38
CA TYR A 172 26.37 -4.62 1.43
C TYR A 172 26.12 -6.13 1.53
N ILE A 173 25.99 -6.81 0.38
CA ILE A 173 25.92 -8.28 0.37
C ILE A 173 27.20 -8.91 0.94
N ALA A 174 28.37 -8.42 0.52
CA ALA A 174 29.63 -8.93 1.04
C ALA A 174 29.71 -8.75 2.57
N HIS A 175 29.31 -7.60 3.09
CA HIS A 175 29.22 -7.36 4.52
C HIS A 175 28.26 -8.34 5.20
N ASN A 176 27.00 -8.45 4.75
CA ASN A 176 26.01 -9.35 5.35
C ASN A 176 26.49 -10.81 5.35
N ASN A 177 27.17 -11.25 4.29
CA ASN A 177 27.68 -12.62 4.19
C ASN A 177 28.80 -12.92 5.19
N THR A 178 29.51 -11.89 5.70
CA THR A 178 30.52 -12.08 6.77
C THR A 178 29.91 -12.18 8.17
N GLN A 179 28.63 -11.82 8.33
CA GLN A 179 27.94 -11.80 9.62
C GLN A 179 27.47 -13.20 10.04
N SER A 180 28.42 -14.08 10.41
CA SER A 180 28.13 -15.48 10.73
C SER A 180 27.29 -15.70 11.99
N GLN A 181 27.12 -14.67 12.84
CA GLN A 181 26.24 -14.70 14.01
C GLN A 181 24.76 -14.73 13.65
N PHE A 182 24.38 -14.30 12.43
CA PHE A 182 23.00 -14.34 11.96
C PHE A 182 22.71 -15.63 11.19
N SER A 183 21.46 -16.09 11.25
CA SER A 183 21.00 -17.25 10.50
C SER A 183 21.13 -17.02 8.98
N GLU A 184 21.27 -18.11 8.24
CA GLU A 184 21.35 -18.06 6.77
C GLU A 184 20.08 -17.47 6.16
N ASP A 185 18.91 -17.82 6.71
CA ASP A 185 17.61 -17.30 6.29
C ASP A 185 17.52 -15.77 6.43
N THR A 186 17.98 -15.24 7.56
CA THR A 186 17.98 -13.80 7.81
C THR A 186 18.92 -13.07 6.86
N ARG A 187 20.15 -13.57 6.66
CA ARG A 187 21.09 -12.99 5.70
C ARG A 187 20.57 -13.04 4.28
N THR A 188 19.91 -14.13 3.88
CA THR A 188 19.31 -14.28 2.56
C THR A 188 18.21 -13.24 2.34
N LEU A 189 17.27 -13.09 3.29
CA LEU A 189 16.22 -12.09 3.19
C LEU A 189 16.78 -10.65 3.20
N ALA A 190 17.81 -10.37 4.02
CA ALA A 190 18.47 -9.06 4.04
C ALA A 190 19.14 -8.74 2.69
N ASN A 191 19.82 -9.70 2.09
CA ASN A 191 20.44 -9.56 0.78
C ASN A 191 19.38 -9.34 -0.33
N LEU A 192 18.24 -10.04 -0.28
CA LEU A 192 17.11 -9.82 -1.20
C LEU A 192 16.51 -8.43 -1.01
N SER A 193 16.31 -7.99 0.23
CA SER A 193 15.80 -6.64 0.52
C SER A 193 16.74 -5.57 -0.05
N CYS A 194 18.04 -5.68 0.19
CA CYS A 194 19.05 -4.78 -0.39
C CYS A 194 19.06 -4.82 -1.93
N ALA A 195 18.86 -6.00 -2.54
CA ALA A 195 18.76 -6.11 -3.99
C ALA A 195 17.59 -5.30 -4.54
N PHE A 196 16.42 -5.41 -3.90
CA PHE A 196 15.22 -4.71 -4.34
C PHE A 196 15.29 -3.20 -4.08
N ASP A 197 15.87 -2.75 -2.98
CA ASP A 197 16.14 -1.33 -2.74
C ASP A 197 17.14 -0.76 -3.77
N CYS A 198 18.17 -1.51 -4.13
CA CYS A 198 19.09 -1.13 -5.20
C CYS A 198 18.37 -0.98 -6.54
N LEU A 199 17.48 -1.92 -6.87
CA LEU A 199 16.66 -1.86 -8.08
C LEU A 199 15.73 -0.65 -8.08
N GLU A 200 15.13 -0.30 -6.94
CA GLU A 200 14.32 0.93 -6.81
C GLU A 200 15.17 2.19 -7.10
N ASN A 201 16.40 2.26 -6.59
CA ASN A 201 17.31 3.37 -6.90
C ASN A 201 17.70 3.41 -8.39
N LEU A 202 17.97 2.26 -9.00
CA LEU A 202 18.27 2.15 -10.43
C LEU A 202 17.08 2.56 -11.32
N GLN A 203 15.88 2.17 -10.95
CA GLN A 203 14.64 2.58 -11.63
C GLN A 203 14.33 4.06 -11.44
N ALA A 204 14.81 4.67 -10.36
CA ALA A 204 14.69 6.11 -10.09
C ALA A 204 15.87 6.93 -10.68
N THR A 205 16.72 6.36 -11.53
CA THR A 205 17.94 7.02 -12.06
C THR A 205 17.67 8.43 -12.57
N HIS A 206 16.68 8.58 -13.44
CA HIS A 206 16.34 9.89 -14.02
C HIS A 206 15.95 10.90 -12.93
N TYR A 207 15.08 10.49 -12.00
CA TYR A 207 14.63 11.33 -10.89
C TYR A 207 15.78 11.68 -9.93
N CYS A 208 16.67 10.75 -9.63
CA CYS A 208 17.84 10.99 -8.78
C CYS A 208 18.80 12.01 -9.41
N LEU A 209 19.16 11.83 -10.69
CA LEU A 209 20.06 12.73 -11.40
C LEU A 209 19.44 14.12 -11.59
N GLN A 210 18.17 14.20 -11.90
CA GLN A 210 17.42 15.45 -11.98
C GLN A 210 17.42 16.21 -10.66
N THR A 211 17.14 15.51 -9.54
CA THR A 211 17.09 16.11 -8.21
C THR A 211 18.48 16.59 -7.76
N ALA A 212 19.53 15.83 -8.07
CA ALA A 212 20.91 16.21 -7.80
C ALA A 212 21.31 17.44 -8.61
N TYR A 213 20.94 17.50 -9.90
CA TYR A 213 21.16 18.66 -10.75
C TYR A 213 20.44 19.90 -10.25
N GLN A 214 19.16 19.76 -9.88
CA GLN A 214 18.36 20.83 -9.29
C GLN A 214 19.05 21.44 -8.06
N LYS A 215 19.53 20.57 -7.16
CA LYS A 215 20.22 21.00 -5.95
C LYS A 215 21.53 21.71 -6.24
N LYS A 216 22.34 21.14 -7.14
CA LYS A 216 23.65 21.70 -7.51
C LYS A 216 23.54 23.07 -8.17
N GLU A 217 22.64 23.22 -9.15
CA GLU A 217 22.46 24.45 -9.91
C GLU A 217 21.58 25.48 -9.18
N ASN A 218 20.99 25.11 -8.04
CA ASN A 218 20.06 25.95 -7.26
C ASN A 218 18.92 26.53 -8.10
N ILE A 219 18.32 25.67 -8.93
CA ILE A 219 17.24 26.01 -9.86
C ILE A 219 15.90 25.46 -9.37
N THR A 220 14.79 25.90 -9.99
CA THR A 220 13.47 25.35 -9.67
C THR A 220 13.31 23.92 -10.18
N ARG A 221 12.32 23.20 -9.64
CA ARG A 221 11.98 21.84 -10.10
C ARG A 221 11.61 21.83 -11.58
N GLU A 222 10.87 22.84 -12.03
CA GLU A 222 10.43 22.99 -13.43
C GLU A 222 11.64 23.16 -14.37
N GLN A 223 12.60 23.99 -13.98
CA GLN A 223 13.85 24.18 -14.76
C GLN A 223 14.67 22.89 -14.84
N ALA A 224 14.81 22.18 -13.73
CA ALA A 224 15.52 20.90 -13.71
C ALA A 224 14.78 19.86 -14.54
N PHE A 225 13.44 19.79 -14.46
CA PHE A 225 12.63 18.88 -15.25
C PHE A 225 12.81 19.14 -16.76
N ALA A 226 12.73 20.40 -17.18
CA ALA A 226 12.94 20.77 -18.59
C ALA A 226 14.34 20.37 -19.11
N ALA A 227 15.38 20.51 -18.28
CA ALA A 227 16.74 20.12 -18.64
C ALA A 227 16.93 18.60 -18.80
N PHE A 228 16.09 17.79 -18.13
CA PHE A 228 16.16 16.32 -18.13
C PHE A 228 15.10 15.63 -19.00
N LEU A 229 14.16 16.38 -19.60
CA LEU A 229 13.05 15.81 -20.37
C LEU A 229 13.53 14.96 -21.55
N ASP A 230 14.60 15.38 -22.22
CA ASP A 230 15.12 14.73 -23.43
C ASP A 230 16.31 13.78 -23.15
N ILE A 231 16.61 13.50 -21.87
CA ILE A 231 17.67 12.55 -21.54
C ILE A 231 17.11 11.14 -21.66
N HIS A 232 17.50 10.46 -22.72
CA HIS A 232 17.16 9.05 -22.92
C HIS A 232 18.21 8.14 -22.31
N LEU A 233 17.76 7.12 -21.58
CA LEU A 233 18.62 6.03 -21.16
C LEU A 233 18.87 5.09 -22.36
N PRO A 234 20.03 4.42 -22.44
CA PRO A 234 20.28 3.42 -23.47
C PRO A 234 19.22 2.31 -23.45
N ASP A 235 18.89 1.76 -24.62
CA ASP A 235 17.90 0.67 -24.75
C ASP A 235 18.21 -0.55 -23.88
N ASP A 236 19.50 -0.79 -23.65
CA ASP A 236 20.00 -1.89 -22.83
C ASP A 236 20.21 -1.51 -21.34
N PHE A 237 19.83 -0.30 -20.95
CA PHE A 237 20.08 0.20 -19.59
C PHE A 237 19.54 -0.76 -18.52
N HIS A 238 18.37 -1.34 -18.72
CA HIS A 238 17.71 -2.24 -17.76
C HIS A 238 18.19 -3.70 -17.82
N ASN A 239 19.18 -4.01 -18.66
CA ASN A 239 19.75 -5.37 -18.72
C ASN A 239 20.39 -5.82 -17.40
N TYR A 240 20.64 -4.90 -16.45
CA TYR A 240 21.06 -5.23 -15.10
C TYR A 240 20.07 -6.13 -14.35
N LEU A 241 18.77 -6.12 -14.73
CA LEU A 241 17.74 -6.94 -14.06
C LEU A 241 18.08 -8.43 -14.06
N LYS A 242 18.76 -8.94 -15.10
CA LYS A 242 19.19 -10.34 -15.19
C LYS A 242 20.22 -10.73 -14.13
N ASP A 243 20.95 -9.76 -13.59
CA ASP A 243 22.01 -9.97 -12.59
C ASP A 243 21.48 -9.86 -11.15
N PHE A 244 20.19 -9.53 -10.99
CA PHE A 244 19.52 -9.41 -9.70
C PHE A 244 18.61 -10.60 -9.40
N PRO A 245 18.40 -10.96 -8.13
CA PRO A 245 17.61 -12.13 -7.72
C PRO A 245 16.10 -11.88 -7.80
N VAL A 246 15.59 -11.28 -8.89
CA VAL A 246 14.17 -10.92 -9.04
C VAL A 246 13.25 -12.13 -9.18
N ASN A 247 13.80 -13.30 -9.55
CA ASN A 247 13.09 -14.57 -9.65
C ASN A 247 13.40 -15.52 -8.47
N HIS A 248 13.93 -14.99 -7.36
CA HIS A 248 14.26 -15.82 -6.21
C HIS A 248 12.99 -16.34 -5.52
N PRO A 249 12.93 -17.63 -5.12
CA PRO A 249 11.73 -18.20 -4.48
C PRO A 249 11.25 -17.44 -3.25
N LEU A 250 12.16 -16.85 -2.47
CA LEU A 250 11.85 -16.09 -1.25
C LEU A 250 11.52 -14.60 -1.51
N ALA A 251 11.52 -14.14 -2.76
CA ALA A 251 11.28 -12.72 -3.07
C ALA A 251 9.93 -12.21 -2.53
N LEU A 252 8.90 -13.07 -2.51
CA LEU A 252 7.58 -12.72 -2.01
C LEU A 252 7.49 -12.53 -0.50
N TYR A 253 8.53 -12.90 0.26
CA TYR A 253 8.63 -12.48 1.66
C TYR A 253 8.94 -11.00 1.80
N CYS A 254 9.72 -10.43 0.87
CA CYS A 254 10.25 -9.08 0.99
C CYS A 254 9.19 -8.01 0.71
N TYR A 255 9.03 -7.10 1.65
CA TYR A 255 8.05 -6.01 1.58
C TYR A 255 8.21 -5.10 0.34
N ASN A 256 9.46 -4.86 -0.09
CA ASN A 256 9.81 -3.96 -1.19
C ASN A 256 9.77 -4.63 -2.58
N TYR A 257 9.66 -5.96 -2.69
CA TYR A 257 9.64 -6.66 -3.98
C TYR A 257 8.57 -6.13 -4.96
N ARG A 258 7.39 -5.78 -4.44
CA ARG A 258 6.27 -5.26 -5.25
C ARG A 258 6.64 -4.01 -6.05
N ASN A 259 7.50 -3.15 -5.50
CA ASN A 259 7.87 -1.88 -6.11
C ASN A 259 8.72 -2.10 -7.35
N VAL A 260 9.64 -3.06 -7.31
CA VAL A 260 10.54 -3.39 -8.43
C VAL A 260 9.78 -3.66 -9.72
N VAL A 261 8.77 -4.53 -9.67
CA VAL A 261 7.99 -4.89 -10.86
C VAL A 261 7.03 -3.79 -11.27
N THR A 262 6.42 -3.11 -10.29
CA THR A 262 5.50 -1.98 -10.56
C THR A 262 6.25 -0.82 -11.21
N ASN A 263 7.44 -0.46 -10.70
CA ASN A 263 8.26 0.60 -11.27
C ASN A 263 8.69 0.24 -12.70
N PHE A 264 9.07 -1.01 -12.95
CA PHE A 264 9.39 -1.46 -14.31
C PHE A 264 8.21 -1.32 -15.29
N LEU A 265 6.99 -1.62 -14.84
CA LEU A 265 5.79 -1.51 -15.66
C LEU A 265 5.53 -0.06 -16.10
N TYR A 266 5.76 0.90 -15.20
CA TYR A 266 5.50 2.33 -15.43
C TYR A 266 6.77 3.12 -15.75
N ASP A 267 7.85 2.45 -16.10
CA ASP A 267 9.10 3.10 -16.46
C ASP A 267 8.96 3.86 -17.78
N THR A 268 9.04 5.18 -17.68
CA THR A 268 8.82 6.12 -18.79
C THR A 268 9.95 6.16 -19.81
N HIS A 269 11.08 5.49 -19.55
CA HIS A 269 12.23 5.47 -20.46
C HIS A 269 12.02 4.61 -21.70
N TYR A 270 10.99 3.77 -21.69
CA TYR A 270 10.65 2.93 -22.82
C TYR A 270 9.46 3.52 -23.56
N ASP A 271 9.58 4.64 -24.23
CA ASP A 271 8.51 5.30 -25.00
C ASP A 271 7.10 4.87 -24.50
N PRO A 272 6.69 5.41 -23.36
CA PRO A 272 5.49 4.92 -22.73
C PRO A 272 4.31 5.30 -23.62
N LEU A 273 3.55 4.32 -24.00
CA LEU A 273 2.22 4.55 -24.50
C LEU A 273 1.44 5.21 -23.34
N SER A 274 1.49 6.54 -23.27
CA SER A 274 0.70 7.23 -22.25
C SER A 274 -0.78 7.08 -22.59
N MET A 275 -1.62 7.02 -21.57
CA MET A 275 -3.08 6.92 -21.75
C MET A 275 -3.60 8.13 -22.53
N GLU A 276 -3.05 9.30 -22.24
CA GLU A 276 -3.42 10.57 -22.84
C GLU A 276 -3.10 10.58 -24.34
N LYS A 277 -1.90 10.20 -24.72
CA LYS A 277 -1.47 10.05 -26.12
C LYS A 277 -2.34 9.01 -26.84
N TYR A 278 -2.60 7.87 -26.20
CA TYR A 278 -3.46 6.84 -26.77
C TYR A 278 -4.87 7.34 -27.04
N LEU A 279 -5.46 8.12 -26.13
CA LEU A 279 -6.78 8.70 -26.29
C LEU A 279 -6.82 9.72 -27.45
N LEU A 280 -5.80 10.59 -27.57
CA LEU A 280 -5.70 11.53 -28.70
C LEU A 280 -5.69 10.83 -30.05
N GLU A 281 -5.06 9.66 -30.15
CA GLU A 281 -4.92 8.91 -31.39
C GLU A 281 -6.13 8.01 -31.71
N ASN A 282 -6.84 7.51 -30.68
CA ASN A 282 -7.77 6.39 -30.85
C ASN A 282 -9.20 6.66 -30.36
N ALA A 283 -9.43 7.74 -29.58
CA ALA A 283 -10.76 8.06 -29.04
C ALA A 283 -11.47 9.17 -29.84
N PRO A 284 -12.81 9.15 -29.96
CA PRO A 284 -13.58 10.21 -30.59
C PRO A 284 -13.76 11.42 -29.66
N LEU A 285 -12.64 12.09 -29.34
CA LEU A 285 -12.61 13.22 -28.40
C LEU A 285 -13.29 14.46 -28.97
N THR A 286 -13.98 15.21 -28.13
CA THR A 286 -14.41 16.58 -28.43
C THR A 286 -13.20 17.53 -28.46
N LYS A 287 -13.39 18.75 -28.97
CA LYS A 287 -12.34 19.78 -28.98
C LYS A 287 -11.91 20.16 -27.57
N GLU A 288 -12.87 20.25 -26.66
CA GLU A 288 -12.63 20.57 -25.24
C GLU A 288 -11.81 19.48 -24.58
N GLU A 289 -12.11 18.21 -24.83
CA GLU A 289 -11.39 17.05 -24.31
C GLU A 289 -9.96 16.96 -24.85
N GLN A 290 -9.76 17.22 -26.14
CA GLN A 290 -8.42 17.34 -26.73
C GLN A 290 -7.63 18.48 -26.09
N THR A 291 -8.28 19.65 -25.89
CA THR A 291 -7.66 20.79 -25.23
C THR A 291 -7.20 20.46 -23.82
N LEU A 292 -8.02 19.74 -23.04
CA LEU A 292 -7.69 19.30 -21.67
C LEU A 292 -6.45 18.41 -21.66
N ILE A 293 -6.34 17.43 -22.59
CA ILE A 293 -5.17 16.57 -22.69
C ILE A 293 -3.93 17.38 -23.08
N HIS A 294 -4.02 18.27 -24.06
CA HIS A 294 -2.89 19.10 -24.47
C HIS A 294 -2.42 20.05 -23.35
N GLN A 295 -3.34 20.57 -22.54
CA GLN A 295 -2.98 21.35 -21.36
C GLN A 295 -2.24 20.51 -20.32
N TYR A 296 -2.66 19.26 -20.13
CA TYR A 296 -1.96 18.32 -19.26
C TYR A 296 -0.54 18.02 -19.80
N GLU A 297 -0.40 17.71 -21.09
CA GLU A 297 0.91 17.46 -21.72
C GLU A 297 1.83 18.69 -21.62
N ALA A 298 1.28 19.88 -21.82
CA ALA A 298 2.03 21.12 -21.66
C ALA A 298 2.48 21.36 -20.23
N ALA A 299 1.61 21.13 -19.25
CA ALA A 299 1.93 21.20 -17.83
C ALA A 299 3.01 20.17 -17.44
N PHE A 300 2.87 18.92 -17.94
CA PHE A 300 3.85 17.86 -17.73
C PHE A 300 5.23 18.25 -18.31
N LYS A 301 5.29 18.70 -19.56
CA LYS A 301 6.53 19.16 -20.20
C LYS A 301 7.17 20.37 -19.49
N ALA A 302 6.35 21.24 -18.90
CA ALA A 302 6.84 22.36 -18.10
C ALA A 302 7.21 22.00 -16.66
N GLY A 303 6.98 20.75 -16.21
CA GLY A 303 7.22 20.30 -14.85
C GLY A 303 6.29 20.93 -13.81
N VAL A 304 5.17 21.54 -14.23
CA VAL A 304 4.24 22.23 -13.35
C VAL A 304 3.05 21.34 -12.97
N ILE A 305 2.43 21.66 -11.82
CA ILE A 305 1.25 20.92 -11.34
C ILE A 305 0.05 21.22 -12.25
N PHE A 306 -0.52 20.17 -12.83
CA PHE A 306 -1.76 20.27 -13.59
C PHE A 306 -2.96 20.37 -12.63
N ARG A 307 -3.67 21.50 -12.66
CA ARG A 307 -4.74 21.77 -11.69
C ARG A 307 -6.05 21.02 -11.97
N GLN A 308 -6.30 20.63 -13.23
CA GLN A 308 -7.53 19.96 -13.66
C GLN A 308 -7.38 18.41 -13.67
N GLN A 309 -6.63 17.86 -12.71
CA GLN A 309 -6.37 16.42 -12.60
C GLN A 309 -7.68 15.60 -12.53
N ASN A 310 -8.67 16.09 -11.80
CA ASN A 310 -9.96 15.40 -11.66
C ASN A 310 -10.73 15.34 -12.98
N ASP A 311 -10.68 16.40 -13.78
CA ASP A 311 -11.33 16.45 -15.10
C ASP A 311 -10.67 15.48 -16.07
N LEU A 312 -9.33 15.42 -16.08
CA LEU A 312 -8.56 14.45 -16.86
C LEU A 312 -8.89 13.00 -16.44
N MET A 313 -8.95 12.72 -15.16
CA MET A 313 -9.32 11.38 -14.68
C MET A 313 -10.76 11.01 -15.04
N THR A 314 -11.67 11.99 -15.06
CA THR A 314 -13.06 11.79 -15.49
C THR A 314 -13.11 11.50 -16.99
N LEU A 315 -12.35 12.24 -17.79
CA LEU A 315 -12.19 11.99 -19.22
C LEU A 315 -11.67 10.56 -19.50
N ILE A 316 -10.59 10.16 -18.86
CA ILE A 316 -10.02 8.81 -19.02
C ILE A 316 -11.05 7.73 -18.65
N ARG A 317 -11.86 7.95 -17.62
CA ARG A 317 -12.93 7.02 -17.21
C ARG A 317 -14.04 6.92 -18.23
N LYS A 318 -14.37 8.00 -18.95
CA LYS A 318 -15.38 8.02 -20.01
C LYS A 318 -15.05 7.04 -21.15
N TYR A 319 -13.79 6.97 -21.56
CA TYR A 319 -13.31 6.15 -22.68
C TYR A 319 -12.84 4.77 -22.23
N THR A 320 -13.75 3.97 -21.68
CA THR A 320 -13.44 2.66 -21.06
C THR A 320 -12.80 1.67 -22.02
N LYS A 321 -13.29 1.62 -23.28
CA LYS A 321 -12.76 0.71 -24.31
C LYS A 321 -11.31 1.06 -24.66
N GLU A 322 -11.06 2.32 -24.96
CA GLU A 322 -9.74 2.82 -25.36
C GLU A 322 -8.75 2.67 -24.20
N ARG A 323 -9.21 2.90 -22.97
CA ARG A 323 -8.41 2.66 -21.75
C ARG A 323 -8.04 1.19 -21.59
N ASP A 324 -8.97 0.28 -21.83
CA ASP A 324 -8.71 -1.16 -21.77
C ASP A 324 -7.76 -1.61 -22.89
N ASP A 325 -7.90 -1.05 -24.10
CA ASP A 325 -7.00 -1.27 -25.23
C ASP A 325 -5.57 -0.76 -24.94
N CYS A 326 -5.45 0.44 -24.38
CA CYS A 326 -4.18 1.02 -23.98
C CYS A 326 -3.50 0.18 -22.89
N ASN A 327 -4.23 -0.15 -21.82
CA ASN A 327 -3.71 -0.98 -20.73
C ASN A 327 -3.25 -2.35 -21.24
N TRP A 328 -4.02 -2.99 -22.11
CA TRP A 328 -3.63 -4.26 -22.71
C TRP A 328 -2.29 -4.16 -23.43
N LYS A 329 -2.07 -3.11 -24.24
CA LYS A 329 -0.80 -2.87 -24.93
C LYS A 329 0.34 -2.67 -23.94
N ILE A 330 0.18 -1.77 -22.95
CA ILE A 330 1.20 -1.48 -21.94
C ILE A 330 1.63 -2.78 -21.22
N PHE A 331 0.67 -3.54 -20.70
CA PHE A 331 0.97 -4.76 -19.95
C PHE A 331 1.55 -5.88 -20.82
N SER A 332 1.06 -6.02 -22.06
CA SER A 332 1.57 -7.01 -23.00
C SER A 332 3.02 -6.72 -23.41
N GLU A 333 3.36 -5.47 -23.68
CA GLU A 333 4.73 -5.08 -24.02
C GLU A 333 5.67 -5.16 -22.80
N ALA A 334 5.24 -4.74 -21.62
CA ALA A 334 6.03 -4.88 -20.40
C ALA A 334 6.32 -6.35 -20.06
N LYS A 335 5.31 -7.23 -20.16
CA LYS A 335 5.46 -8.69 -19.99
C LYS A 335 6.48 -9.26 -20.97
N LYS A 336 6.35 -8.93 -22.25
CA LYS A 336 7.25 -9.39 -23.30
C LYS A 336 8.69 -8.93 -23.09
N ARG A 337 8.87 -7.63 -22.77
CA ARG A 337 10.18 -7.03 -22.53
C ARG A 337 10.87 -7.64 -21.32
N LEU A 338 10.14 -7.79 -20.20
CA LEU A 338 10.69 -8.38 -18.98
C LEU A 338 11.07 -9.84 -19.19
N GLY A 339 10.22 -10.62 -19.88
CA GLY A 339 10.52 -12.00 -20.25
C GLY A 339 11.75 -12.12 -21.18
N HIS A 340 11.96 -11.15 -22.08
CA HIS A 340 13.15 -11.09 -22.93
C HIS A 340 14.42 -10.78 -22.11
N ILE A 341 14.38 -9.78 -21.23
CA ILE A 341 15.53 -9.42 -20.37
C ILE A 341 15.92 -10.60 -19.47
N LEU A 342 14.93 -11.25 -18.84
CA LEU A 342 15.15 -12.35 -17.92
C LEU A 342 15.32 -13.70 -18.63
N GLN A 343 15.13 -13.77 -19.94
CA GLN A 343 15.16 -15.00 -20.74
C GLN A 343 14.17 -16.07 -20.24
N ASP A 344 13.11 -15.66 -19.57
CA ASP A 344 12.07 -16.52 -19.04
C ASP A 344 10.71 -15.79 -19.02
N SER A 345 9.76 -16.26 -19.80
CA SER A 345 8.40 -15.70 -19.88
C SER A 345 7.45 -16.23 -18.81
N THR A 346 7.91 -17.13 -17.95
CA THR A 346 7.13 -17.78 -16.90
C THR A 346 7.65 -17.47 -15.47
N CYS A 347 8.66 -16.61 -15.37
CA CYS A 347 9.27 -16.23 -14.10
C CYS A 347 8.34 -15.39 -13.22
N LEU A 348 8.64 -15.35 -11.92
CA LEU A 348 7.87 -14.64 -10.91
C LEU A 348 7.56 -13.16 -11.26
N PRO A 349 8.52 -12.35 -11.77
CA PRO A 349 8.23 -10.96 -12.15
C PRO A 349 7.23 -10.85 -13.31
N VAL A 350 7.29 -11.75 -14.29
CA VAL A 350 6.34 -11.79 -15.42
C VAL A 350 4.94 -12.17 -14.94
N ASP A 351 4.83 -13.18 -14.08
CA ASP A 351 3.56 -13.54 -13.44
C ASP A 351 3.00 -12.39 -12.60
N TYR A 352 3.87 -11.61 -11.97
CA TYR A 352 3.41 -10.44 -11.21
C TYR A 352 2.84 -9.34 -12.12
N ILE A 353 3.44 -9.08 -13.29
CA ILE A 353 2.84 -8.17 -14.29
C ILE A 353 1.45 -8.66 -14.69
N ARG A 354 1.28 -9.96 -14.93
CA ARG A 354 -0.03 -10.54 -15.23
C ARG A 354 -1.03 -10.29 -14.10
N ALA A 355 -0.62 -10.52 -12.85
CA ALA A 355 -1.47 -10.33 -11.68
C ALA A 355 -1.88 -8.85 -11.47
N ILE A 356 -0.96 -7.91 -11.69
CA ILE A 356 -1.25 -6.47 -11.59
C ILE A 356 -2.29 -6.03 -12.62
N TYR A 357 -2.34 -6.65 -13.80
CA TYR A 357 -3.33 -6.32 -14.83
C TYR A 357 -4.78 -6.52 -14.35
N MET A 358 -5.03 -7.44 -13.40
CA MET A 358 -6.34 -7.64 -12.79
C MET A 358 -6.74 -6.53 -11.81
N ARG A 359 -5.77 -5.74 -11.33
CA ARG A 359 -5.94 -4.80 -10.20
C ARG A 359 -7.12 -3.85 -10.38
N SER A 360 -7.30 -3.29 -11.56
CA SER A 360 -8.37 -2.32 -11.82
C SER A 360 -9.77 -2.91 -11.62
N SER A 361 -10.02 -4.12 -12.12
CA SER A 361 -11.32 -4.79 -11.96
C SER A 361 -11.53 -5.24 -10.52
N LEU A 362 -10.50 -5.88 -9.91
CA LEU A 362 -10.56 -6.34 -8.53
C LEU A 362 -10.80 -5.18 -7.54
N TYR A 363 -10.13 -4.05 -7.77
CA TYR A 363 -10.28 -2.87 -6.93
C TYR A 363 -11.68 -2.27 -7.00
N ASN A 364 -12.25 -2.23 -8.20
CA ASN A 364 -13.56 -1.67 -8.46
C ASN A 364 -14.70 -2.69 -8.30
N LEU A 365 -14.43 -3.85 -7.76
CA LEU A 365 -15.40 -4.94 -7.59
C LEU A 365 -16.16 -5.25 -8.88
N GLN A 366 -15.45 -5.22 -10.01
CA GLN A 366 -16.00 -5.54 -11.33
C GLN A 366 -15.51 -6.92 -11.77
N PRO A 367 -16.32 -7.68 -12.51
CA PRO A 367 -15.87 -8.93 -13.13
C PRO A 367 -14.63 -8.68 -13.99
N LEU A 368 -13.77 -9.68 -14.08
CA LEU A 368 -12.64 -9.64 -15.00
C LEU A 368 -13.14 -9.51 -16.44
N THR A 369 -12.47 -8.69 -17.23
CA THR A 369 -12.71 -8.62 -18.68
C THR A 369 -12.14 -9.87 -19.35
N SER A 370 -12.59 -10.20 -20.59
CA SER A 370 -12.05 -11.35 -21.34
C SER A 370 -10.53 -11.30 -21.52
N ARG A 371 -9.95 -10.11 -21.67
CA ARG A 371 -8.49 -9.93 -21.73
C ARG A 371 -7.82 -10.23 -20.39
N GLN A 372 -8.45 -9.83 -19.29
CA GLN A 372 -7.96 -10.15 -17.95
C GLN A 372 -8.07 -11.64 -17.66
N GLU A 373 -9.13 -12.30 -18.09
CA GLU A 373 -9.27 -13.76 -17.98
C GLU A 373 -8.17 -14.50 -18.76
N ILE A 374 -7.87 -14.07 -19.99
CA ILE A 374 -6.75 -14.61 -20.77
C ILE A 374 -5.44 -14.42 -20.01
N MET A 375 -5.14 -13.19 -19.55
CA MET A 375 -3.91 -12.89 -18.83
C MET A 375 -3.82 -13.68 -17.51
N ALA A 376 -4.93 -13.82 -16.79
CA ALA A 376 -5.01 -14.60 -15.56
C ALA A 376 -4.75 -16.09 -15.78
N SER A 377 -5.19 -16.65 -16.90
CA SER A 377 -4.99 -18.07 -17.25
C SER A 377 -3.51 -18.42 -17.52
N GLU A 378 -2.68 -17.43 -17.82
CA GLU A 378 -1.24 -17.59 -18.02
C GLU A 378 -0.43 -17.53 -16.70
N ILE A 379 -1.04 -17.16 -15.58
CA ILE A 379 -0.36 -17.06 -14.28
C ILE A 379 -0.08 -18.48 -13.76
N THR A 380 1.16 -18.73 -13.35
CA THR A 380 1.59 -20.01 -12.79
C THR A 380 1.80 -19.98 -11.28
N ASN A 381 2.09 -18.79 -10.72
CA ASN A 381 2.35 -18.65 -9.30
C ASN A 381 1.06 -18.82 -8.47
N PRO A 382 1.01 -19.80 -7.53
CA PRO A 382 -0.19 -20.13 -6.78
C PRO A 382 -0.65 -19.00 -5.83
N ILE A 383 0.26 -18.14 -5.37
CA ILE A 383 -0.09 -17.01 -4.49
C ILE A 383 -0.92 -16.00 -5.29
N PHE A 384 -0.49 -15.62 -6.48
CA PHE A 384 -1.24 -14.67 -7.31
C PHE A 384 -2.58 -15.24 -7.75
N ILE A 385 -2.61 -16.51 -8.19
CA ILE A 385 -3.85 -17.21 -8.54
C ILE A 385 -4.82 -17.21 -7.34
N GLY A 386 -4.34 -17.60 -6.15
CA GLY A 386 -5.15 -17.67 -4.95
C GLY A 386 -5.74 -16.33 -4.53
N ILE A 387 -4.94 -15.26 -4.58
CA ILE A 387 -5.40 -13.90 -4.26
C ILE A 387 -6.48 -13.44 -5.26
N ILE A 388 -6.23 -13.60 -6.57
CA ILE A 388 -7.16 -13.19 -7.62
C ILE A 388 -8.48 -13.95 -7.48
N GLN A 389 -8.43 -15.28 -7.29
CA GLN A 389 -9.62 -16.10 -7.11
C GLN A 389 -10.40 -15.72 -5.84
N ASP A 390 -9.70 -15.45 -4.73
CA ASP A 390 -10.34 -15.03 -3.49
C ASP A 390 -11.06 -13.70 -3.65
N MET A 391 -10.40 -12.72 -4.25
CA MET A 391 -10.99 -11.41 -4.50
C MET A 391 -12.16 -11.51 -5.50
N ASN A 392 -12.04 -12.31 -6.54
CA ASN A 392 -13.10 -12.53 -7.51
C ASN A 392 -14.33 -13.21 -6.88
N ARG A 393 -14.13 -14.16 -5.95
CA ARG A 393 -15.25 -14.74 -5.16
C ARG A 393 -15.99 -13.71 -4.32
N GLN A 394 -15.31 -12.70 -3.80
CA GLN A 394 -15.94 -11.63 -3.03
C GLN A 394 -16.87 -10.73 -3.87
N MET A 395 -16.71 -10.75 -5.21
CA MET A 395 -17.56 -10.01 -6.15
C MET A 395 -18.83 -10.77 -6.54
N GLN A 396 -18.94 -12.06 -6.21
CA GLN A 396 -20.16 -12.82 -6.45
C GLN A 396 -21.32 -12.20 -5.66
N PRO A 397 -22.54 -12.12 -6.23
CA PRO A 397 -23.69 -11.59 -5.51
C PRO A 397 -23.84 -12.33 -4.19
N ARG A 398 -23.60 -11.65 -3.10
CA ARG A 398 -23.89 -12.22 -1.76
C ARG A 398 -25.40 -12.46 -1.67
N LYS A 399 -25.84 -13.57 -1.07
CA LYS A 399 -27.23 -13.74 -0.69
C LYS A 399 -27.61 -12.51 0.13
N LYS A 400 -28.57 -11.71 -0.37
CA LYS A 400 -29.01 -10.47 0.28
C LYS A 400 -29.31 -10.80 1.75
N ALA A 401 -28.58 -10.15 2.65
CA ALA A 401 -28.93 -10.22 4.07
C ALA A 401 -30.35 -9.71 4.23
N THR A 402 -31.20 -10.46 4.93
CA THR A 402 -32.63 -10.19 5.09
C THR A 402 -32.92 -8.96 5.98
N THR A 403 -31.90 -8.33 6.55
CA THR A 403 -32.02 -7.13 7.41
C THR A 403 -31.06 -6.05 6.94
N LYS A 404 -31.44 -5.31 5.91
CA LYS A 404 -30.70 -4.13 5.46
C LYS A 404 -30.87 -3.00 6.47
N LYS A 405 -29.77 -2.53 7.05
CA LYS A 405 -29.76 -1.37 7.94
C LYS A 405 -29.22 -0.09 7.27
N TYR A 406 -28.90 -0.13 5.96
CA TYR A 406 -28.41 1.05 5.24
C TYR A 406 -29.52 1.73 4.45
N THR A 407 -29.41 3.04 4.29
CA THR A 407 -30.34 3.86 3.48
C THR A 407 -29.54 4.70 2.49
N ILE A 408 -29.85 4.57 1.20
CA ILE A 408 -29.35 5.48 0.19
C ILE A 408 -30.25 6.71 0.20
N CYS A 409 -29.68 7.87 0.47
CA CYS A 409 -30.39 9.13 0.56
C CYS A 409 -29.99 10.06 -0.60
N GLU A 410 -30.94 10.83 -1.08
CA GLU A 410 -30.65 11.94 -2.00
C GLU A 410 -30.04 13.11 -1.23
N ALA A 411 -28.98 13.69 -1.80
CA ALA A 411 -28.40 14.90 -1.26
C ALA A 411 -29.43 16.06 -1.29
N PRO A 412 -29.46 16.92 -0.27
CA PRO A 412 -30.31 18.11 -0.28
C PRO A 412 -30.05 18.95 -1.52
N GLN A 413 -31.12 19.40 -2.16
CA GLN A 413 -31.08 20.30 -3.32
C GLN A 413 -31.07 21.76 -2.81
N VAL A 414 -29.93 22.17 -2.29
CA VAL A 414 -29.66 23.50 -1.73
C VAL A 414 -28.35 24.03 -2.30
N ALA A 415 -28.02 25.29 -2.06
CA ALA A 415 -26.70 25.81 -2.38
C ALA A 415 -25.61 25.03 -1.65
N GLU A 416 -24.42 24.89 -2.24
CA GLU A 416 -23.35 24.04 -1.73
C GLU A 416 -22.93 24.45 -0.31
N GLU A 417 -22.95 25.75 0.00
CA GLU A 417 -22.67 26.30 1.33
C GLU A 417 -23.71 25.92 2.39
N GLU A 418 -24.94 25.60 1.99
CA GLU A 418 -26.03 25.20 2.90
C GLU A 418 -26.14 23.67 3.05
N LEU A 419 -25.40 22.92 2.23
CA LEU A 419 -25.50 21.45 2.15
C LEU A 419 -25.28 20.77 3.51
N LEU A 420 -24.21 21.14 4.20
CA LEU A 420 -23.87 20.52 5.48
C LEU A 420 -24.94 20.82 6.54
N ASP A 421 -25.39 22.07 6.62
CA ASP A 421 -26.44 22.49 7.56
C ASP A 421 -27.76 21.76 7.26
N ALA A 422 -28.11 21.59 5.99
CA ALA A 422 -29.27 20.85 5.58
C ALA A 422 -29.20 19.36 5.94
N LEU A 423 -28.02 18.75 5.84
CA LEU A 423 -27.78 17.37 6.29
C LEU A 423 -27.92 17.24 7.81
N ILE A 424 -27.25 18.12 8.55
CA ILE A 424 -27.28 18.16 10.02
C ILE A 424 -28.70 18.36 10.54
N ALA A 425 -29.47 19.27 9.93
CA ALA A 425 -30.83 19.59 10.35
C ALA A 425 -31.81 18.38 10.31
N ARG A 426 -31.55 17.38 9.46
CA ARG A 426 -32.35 16.15 9.38
C ARG A 426 -32.30 15.30 10.66
N HIS A 427 -31.25 15.46 11.45
CA HIS A 427 -31.00 14.66 12.65
C HIS A 427 -30.90 15.50 13.93
N LYS A 428 -31.54 16.66 13.94
CA LYS A 428 -31.56 17.54 15.12
C LYS A 428 -32.07 16.78 16.36
N GLY A 429 -31.37 16.93 17.46
CA GLY A 429 -31.65 16.22 18.72
C GLY A 429 -30.89 14.89 18.87
N LYS A 430 -30.16 14.44 17.85
CA LYS A 430 -29.25 13.29 17.90
C LYS A 430 -27.79 13.76 17.81
N VAL A 431 -26.89 12.99 18.40
CA VAL A 431 -25.48 13.08 18.08
C VAL A 431 -25.27 12.56 16.66
N GLN A 432 -24.44 13.20 15.84
CA GLN A 432 -24.23 12.77 14.46
C GLN A 432 -22.75 12.50 14.23
N PHE A 433 -22.47 11.39 13.57
CA PHE A 433 -21.14 11.05 13.09
C PHE A 433 -21.14 11.05 11.57
N ILE A 434 -20.45 12.04 10.97
CA ILE A 434 -20.34 12.19 9.53
C ILE A 434 -18.97 11.68 9.09
N ASP A 435 -18.95 10.68 8.19
CA ASP A 435 -17.77 10.06 7.60
C ASP A 435 -17.65 10.43 6.12
N PHE A 436 -16.60 11.16 5.78
CA PHE A 436 -16.23 11.44 4.40
C PHE A 436 -15.36 10.31 3.88
N CYS A 437 -15.89 9.54 2.96
CA CYS A 437 -15.26 8.31 2.48
C CYS A 437 -15.27 8.20 0.95
N ALA A 438 -14.49 7.27 0.43
CA ALA A 438 -14.50 6.92 -0.98
C ALA A 438 -14.28 5.42 -1.17
N THR A 439 -14.78 4.87 -2.27
CA THR A 439 -14.63 3.44 -2.59
C THR A 439 -13.18 2.99 -2.68
N TRP A 440 -12.29 3.87 -3.12
CA TRP A 440 -10.86 3.65 -3.25
C TRP A 440 -10.07 3.92 -1.95
N CYS A 441 -10.69 4.45 -0.91
CA CYS A 441 -10.04 4.70 0.38
C CYS A 441 -9.98 3.41 1.22
N GLY A 442 -8.86 2.69 1.17
CA GLY A 442 -8.65 1.47 1.94
C GLY A 442 -8.77 1.69 3.45
N GLY A 443 -8.16 2.79 3.96
CA GLY A 443 -8.26 3.18 5.37
C GLY A 443 -9.70 3.45 5.82
N CYS A 444 -10.50 4.15 4.98
CA CYS A 444 -11.91 4.38 5.28
C CYS A 444 -12.67 3.05 5.46
N ARG A 445 -12.52 2.14 4.50
CA ARG A 445 -13.20 0.83 4.52
C ARG A 445 -12.79 -0.02 5.73
N GLN A 446 -11.53 0.10 6.15
CA GLN A 446 -11.03 -0.63 7.30
C GLN A 446 -11.65 -0.11 8.60
N ILE A 447 -11.58 1.19 8.84
CA ILE A 447 -12.13 1.82 10.06
C ILE A 447 -13.64 1.61 10.13
N ILE A 448 -14.36 1.70 9.00
CA ILE A 448 -15.81 1.39 8.95
C ILE A 448 -16.07 -0.03 9.47
N LYS A 449 -15.30 -1.03 9.04
CA LYS A 449 -15.46 -2.41 9.52
C LYS A 449 -15.18 -2.55 11.01
N GLU A 450 -14.25 -1.77 11.55
CA GLU A 450 -13.89 -1.82 12.97
C GLU A 450 -14.97 -1.21 13.86
N TYR A 451 -15.60 -0.10 13.45
CA TYR A 451 -16.66 0.52 14.25
C TYR A 451 -18.07 0.04 13.89
N GLU A 452 -18.29 -0.66 12.79
CA GLU A 452 -19.60 -1.20 12.41
C GLU A 452 -20.26 -2.05 13.53
N PRO A 453 -19.52 -2.92 14.26
CA PRO A 453 -20.09 -3.64 15.40
C PRO A 453 -20.63 -2.73 16.53
N LEU A 454 -20.06 -1.55 16.74
CA LEU A 454 -20.49 -0.62 17.79
C LEU A 454 -21.93 -0.14 17.60
N LYS A 455 -22.39 -0.05 16.34
CA LYS A 455 -23.75 0.41 16.02
C LYS A 455 -24.84 -0.51 16.56
N LYS A 456 -24.50 -1.76 16.90
CA LYS A 456 -25.45 -2.70 17.54
C LYS A 456 -25.77 -2.31 18.97
N ASP A 457 -24.80 -1.67 19.64
CA ASP A 457 -24.91 -1.29 21.05
C ASP A 457 -25.37 0.17 21.24
N ILE A 458 -25.42 0.93 20.14
CA ILE A 458 -25.83 2.33 20.15
C ILE A 458 -27.22 2.46 19.52
N SER A 459 -28.16 3.06 20.26
CA SER A 459 -29.52 3.29 19.77
C SER A 459 -29.53 4.27 18.60
N GLU A 460 -30.19 3.91 17.51
CA GLU A 460 -30.42 4.76 16.34
C GLU A 460 -31.20 6.05 16.68
N ASP A 461 -31.94 6.08 17.80
CA ASP A 461 -32.61 7.28 18.30
C ASP A 461 -31.64 8.30 18.91
N LYS A 462 -30.45 7.87 19.30
CA LYS A 462 -29.43 8.71 19.94
C LYS A 462 -28.33 9.19 19.00
N VAL A 463 -27.95 8.34 18.00
CA VAL A 463 -26.85 8.64 17.07
C VAL A 463 -27.30 8.41 15.62
N ALA A 464 -26.96 9.33 14.75
CA ALA A 464 -27.07 9.19 13.31
C ALA A 464 -25.67 8.99 12.71
N PHE A 465 -25.48 7.91 11.93
CA PHE A 465 -24.26 7.65 11.15
C PHE A 465 -24.53 8.06 9.69
N ILE A 466 -23.75 9.01 9.19
CA ILE A 466 -23.92 9.65 7.89
C ILE A 466 -22.63 9.48 7.08
N TYR A 467 -22.74 8.95 5.87
CA TYR A 467 -21.60 8.70 4.99
C TYR A 467 -21.73 9.58 3.74
N LEU A 468 -20.68 10.38 3.48
CA LEU A 468 -20.61 11.26 2.33
C LEU A 468 -19.57 10.75 1.36
N THR A 469 -19.96 10.53 0.10
CA THR A 469 -19.08 10.02 -0.97
C THR A 469 -19.23 10.90 -2.21
N GLY A 470 -18.11 11.27 -2.82
CA GLY A 470 -18.09 12.11 -4.02
C GLY A 470 -17.79 11.35 -5.32
N PRO A 471 -17.74 12.06 -6.47
CA PRO A 471 -17.64 11.49 -7.82
C PRO A 471 -16.31 10.78 -8.12
N SER A 472 -15.29 10.94 -7.28
CA SER A 472 -14.04 10.18 -7.42
C SER A 472 -14.21 8.66 -7.19
N SER A 473 -15.32 8.26 -6.57
CA SER A 473 -15.74 6.87 -6.43
C SER A 473 -16.52 6.39 -7.66
N ILE A 474 -16.57 5.09 -7.92
CA ILE A 474 -17.45 4.52 -8.94
C ILE A 474 -18.79 4.21 -8.28
N LYS A 475 -19.89 4.81 -8.76
CA LYS A 475 -21.22 4.72 -8.13
C LYS A 475 -21.67 3.27 -7.92
N LYS A 476 -21.50 2.42 -8.93
CA LYS A 476 -21.84 1.00 -8.84
C LYS A 476 -21.02 0.25 -7.77
N THR A 477 -19.74 0.60 -7.62
CA THR A 477 -18.88 0.04 -6.57
C THR A 477 -19.33 0.51 -5.19
N TRP A 478 -19.68 1.80 -5.08
CA TRP A 478 -20.22 2.37 -3.86
C TRP A 478 -21.52 1.67 -3.43
N GLU A 479 -22.47 1.47 -4.34
CA GLU A 479 -23.74 0.77 -4.07
C GLU A 479 -23.53 -0.65 -3.52
N ILE A 480 -22.47 -1.35 -3.99
CA ILE A 480 -22.11 -2.69 -3.49
C ILE A 480 -21.50 -2.60 -2.09
N LEU A 481 -20.58 -1.65 -1.88
CA LEU A 481 -19.82 -1.56 -0.63
C LEU A 481 -20.68 -1.14 0.56
N ILE A 482 -21.68 -0.28 0.34
CA ILE A 482 -22.54 0.22 1.42
C ILE A 482 -23.58 -0.80 1.90
N GLU A 483 -23.79 -1.90 1.17
CA GLU A 483 -24.80 -2.92 1.55
C GLU A 483 -24.56 -3.52 2.94
N ASP A 484 -23.33 -3.54 3.41
CA ASP A 484 -22.92 -4.06 4.70
C ASP A 484 -22.69 -2.97 5.77
N ILE A 485 -22.99 -1.69 5.48
CA ILE A 485 -22.68 -0.55 6.35
C ILE A 485 -23.98 0.13 6.80
N ALA A 486 -24.32 -0.01 8.07
CA ALA A 486 -25.54 0.61 8.63
C ALA A 486 -25.40 2.14 8.69
N GLY A 487 -26.46 2.86 8.31
CA GLY A 487 -26.53 4.32 8.32
C GLY A 487 -27.05 4.91 7.03
N GLU A 488 -26.97 6.22 6.91
CA GLU A 488 -27.40 6.99 5.75
C GLU A 488 -26.23 7.29 4.82
N HIS A 489 -26.38 6.98 3.55
CA HIS A 489 -25.37 7.12 2.53
C HIS A 489 -25.77 8.12 1.47
N TYR A 490 -24.94 9.14 1.27
CA TYR A 490 -25.15 10.21 0.31
C TYR A 490 -24.08 10.16 -0.78
N TRP A 491 -24.53 10.14 -2.04
CA TRP A 491 -23.67 10.37 -3.19
C TRP A 491 -23.80 11.85 -3.58
N LEU A 492 -22.75 12.60 -3.31
CA LEU A 492 -22.67 14.01 -3.64
C LEU A 492 -22.25 14.22 -5.10
N ASP A 493 -22.76 15.23 -5.75
CA ASP A 493 -22.27 15.67 -7.04
C ASP A 493 -20.89 16.35 -6.93
N LYS A 494 -20.35 16.81 -8.07
CA LYS A 494 -19.00 17.37 -8.12
C LYS A 494 -18.90 18.66 -7.33
N GLU A 495 -19.86 19.56 -7.54
CA GLU A 495 -19.93 20.89 -6.94
C GLU A 495 -20.07 20.78 -5.42
N GLN A 496 -20.98 19.98 -4.95
CA GLN A 496 -21.21 19.70 -3.53
C GLN A 496 -19.96 19.10 -2.84
N TRP A 497 -19.30 18.13 -3.51
CA TRP A 497 -18.12 17.50 -2.98
C TRP A 497 -16.91 18.44 -2.94
N GLU A 498 -16.66 19.19 -4.01
CA GLU A 498 -15.54 20.15 -4.09
C GLU A 498 -15.70 21.31 -3.11
N TYR A 499 -16.94 21.77 -2.90
CA TYR A 499 -17.23 22.76 -1.86
C TYR A 499 -16.82 22.25 -0.48
N LEU A 500 -17.32 21.07 -0.05
CA LEU A 500 -16.99 20.51 1.26
C LEU A 500 -15.50 20.20 1.40
N TRP A 501 -14.87 19.71 0.33
CA TRP A 501 -13.42 19.45 0.31
C TRP A 501 -12.62 20.71 0.58
N THR A 502 -12.98 21.82 -0.05
CA THR A 502 -12.33 23.12 0.10
C THR A 502 -12.66 23.75 1.44
N HIS A 503 -13.94 23.76 1.83
CA HIS A 503 -14.41 24.34 3.10
C HIS A 503 -13.70 23.71 4.31
N PHE A 504 -13.55 22.40 4.30
CA PHE A 504 -12.83 21.68 5.35
C PHE A 504 -11.32 21.56 5.08
N GLN A 505 -10.77 22.19 4.04
CA GLN A 505 -9.33 22.09 3.68
C GLN A 505 -8.84 20.64 3.72
N MET A 506 -9.61 19.71 3.13
CA MET A 506 -9.27 18.29 3.18
C MET A 506 -8.03 18.01 2.34
N THR A 507 -7.06 17.30 2.92
CA THR A 507 -5.84 16.86 2.24
C THR A 507 -5.87 15.36 1.90
N GLY A 508 -6.89 14.65 2.37
CA GLY A 508 -7.07 13.21 2.16
C GLY A 508 -8.29 12.66 2.88
N LEU A 509 -8.54 11.37 2.69
CA LEU A 509 -9.58 10.58 3.35
C LEU A 509 -8.96 9.48 4.21
N PRO A 510 -9.61 9.07 5.30
CA PRO A 510 -10.92 9.55 5.80
C PRO A 510 -10.84 10.93 6.46
N MET A 511 -12.01 11.59 6.57
CA MET A 511 -12.24 12.75 7.41
C MET A 511 -13.59 12.58 8.12
N TYR A 512 -13.66 12.98 9.37
CA TYR A 512 -14.83 12.79 10.22
C TYR A 512 -15.25 14.08 10.89
N LEU A 513 -16.58 14.22 11.09
CA LEU A 513 -17.17 15.25 11.93
C LEU A 513 -18.01 14.60 13.03
N LEU A 514 -17.85 15.07 14.25
CA LEU A 514 -18.75 14.78 15.36
C LEU A 514 -19.62 16.01 15.61
N ILE A 515 -20.94 15.81 15.57
CA ILE A 515 -21.95 16.85 15.70
C ILE A 515 -22.75 16.59 16.97
N ASP A 516 -22.98 17.62 17.79
CA ASP A 516 -23.80 17.53 19.00
C ASP A 516 -25.31 17.50 18.69
N LYS A 517 -26.13 17.32 19.74
CA LYS A 517 -27.61 17.30 19.64
C LYS A 517 -28.20 18.64 19.14
N GLN A 518 -27.46 19.73 19.29
CA GLN A 518 -27.85 21.08 18.84
C GLN A 518 -27.52 21.32 17.38
N GLY A 519 -26.67 20.48 16.76
CA GLY A 519 -26.21 20.61 15.38
C GLY A 519 -24.84 21.31 15.23
N ASN A 520 -24.11 21.53 16.34
CA ASN A 520 -22.79 22.15 16.29
C ASN A 520 -21.71 21.11 16.03
N ILE A 521 -20.71 21.45 15.22
CA ILE A 521 -19.51 20.63 15.03
C ILE A 521 -18.67 20.67 16.31
N VAL A 522 -18.63 19.56 17.04
CA VAL A 522 -17.87 19.43 18.30
C VAL A 522 -16.43 19.10 18.03
N LYS A 523 -16.19 18.23 17.01
CA LYS A 523 -14.84 17.75 16.70
C LYS A 523 -14.72 17.40 15.22
N ARG A 524 -13.54 17.71 14.67
CA ARG A 524 -13.09 17.27 13.35
C ARG A 524 -11.79 16.50 13.50
N PHE A 525 -11.67 15.38 12.78
CA PHE A 525 -10.47 14.53 12.84
C PHE A 525 -10.33 13.67 11.58
N THR A 526 -9.13 13.15 11.35
CA THR A 526 -8.80 12.33 10.18
C THR A 526 -8.43 10.89 10.55
N HIS A 527 -8.38 10.61 11.84
CA HIS A 527 -8.12 9.29 12.40
C HIS A 527 -8.94 9.09 13.67
N ILE A 528 -9.45 7.88 13.86
CA ILE A 528 -10.15 7.46 15.07
C ILE A 528 -10.11 5.93 15.16
N THR A 529 -9.96 5.39 16.35
CA THR A 529 -10.18 3.97 16.64
C THR A 529 -11.65 3.72 16.98
N ALA A 530 -12.09 2.47 16.87
CA ALA A 530 -13.45 2.10 17.26
C ALA A 530 -13.73 2.43 18.73
N LYS A 531 -12.76 2.23 19.64
CA LYS A 531 -12.86 2.57 21.06
C LYS A 531 -13.03 4.07 21.29
N GLU A 532 -12.16 4.88 20.69
CA GLU A 532 -12.24 6.35 20.80
C GLU A 532 -13.57 6.89 20.25
N LEU A 533 -14.06 6.33 19.15
CA LEU A 533 -15.36 6.71 18.60
C LEU A 533 -16.48 6.39 19.60
N LYS A 534 -16.46 5.19 20.19
CA LYS A 534 -17.44 4.80 21.22
C LYS A 534 -17.44 5.79 22.39
N ASP A 535 -16.26 6.06 22.94
CA ASP A 535 -16.09 6.94 24.09
C ASP A 535 -16.59 8.37 23.78
N LEU A 536 -16.27 8.91 22.59
CA LEU A 536 -16.74 10.22 22.15
C LEU A 536 -18.26 10.26 21.96
N LEU A 537 -18.85 9.23 21.34
CA LEU A 537 -20.29 9.16 21.15
C LEU A 537 -21.02 9.08 22.50
N GLU A 538 -20.57 8.25 23.43
CA GLU A 538 -21.14 8.12 24.77
C GLU A 538 -21.03 9.43 25.55
N GLN A 539 -19.90 10.13 25.43
CA GLN A 539 -19.72 11.45 26.05
C GLN A 539 -20.75 12.46 25.53
N GLU A 540 -20.94 12.56 24.21
CA GLU A 540 -21.89 13.50 23.60
C GLU A 540 -23.36 13.10 23.85
N ILE A 541 -23.68 11.80 23.86
CA ILE A 541 -25.01 11.29 24.21
C ILE A 541 -25.40 11.68 25.64
N ASN A 542 -24.46 11.68 26.58
CA ASN A 542 -24.71 11.94 28.00
C ASN A 542 -24.68 13.44 28.38
N LYS A 543 -24.27 14.34 27.45
CA LYS A 543 -24.41 15.79 27.67
C LYS A 543 -25.90 16.17 27.66
N ILE A 544 -26.27 16.97 28.67
CA ILE A 544 -27.67 17.45 28.86
C ILE A 544 -27.96 18.58 27.87
#